data_7535a6f51136518ecdc2c891d3c3cdb0
#
_entry.id   7535a6f51136518ecdc2c891d3c3cdb0
#
_cell.length_a   1.000
_cell.length_b   1.000
_cell.length_c   1.000
_cell.angle_alpha   90.00
_cell.angle_beta   90.00
_cell.angle_gamma   90.00
#
_symmetry.space_group_name_H-M   'P 1'
#
loop_
_entity.id
_entity.type
_entity.pdbx_description
1 polymer ?
#
loop_
_entity_poly.entity_id
_entity_poly.type
_entity_poly.pdbx_seq_one_letter_code
_entity_poly.pdbx_strand_id
1 'polypeptide(L)'
;IEVKQGEIVGLLGPNGAGKTTSFYMIVGLIKPNDGKVFLDDKEITQAPMYKRAQMGIGYLPQEVSVFRKLSVEDNISAILEMMPLSKEEQKSRLEELIEEFSLGHVRKNLGHNLSGGEKRRTEIARALASNPSFILLDEPFAGVDPIAVEDIQAIVAKLKDKNIGILI
;
A
#
# COMPACT_ATOMS: atom_id res chain seq x y z
N ILE A 1 -3.13 -19.54 -0.95
CA ILE A 1 -2.03 -18.58 -0.66
C ILE A 1 -2.07 -18.27 0.82
N GLU A 2 -0.94 -18.29 1.48
CA GLU A 2 -0.76 -17.89 2.88
C GLU A 2 0.38 -16.87 2.94
N VAL A 3 0.23 -15.83 3.74
CA VAL A 3 1.24 -14.80 3.99
C VAL A 3 1.31 -14.56 5.49
N LYS A 4 2.50 -14.64 6.08
CA LYS A 4 2.72 -14.35 7.51
C LYS A 4 3.27 -12.94 7.69
N GLN A 5 3.07 -12.36 8.86
CA GLN A 5 3.71 -11.09 9.20
C GLN A 5 5.24 -11.24 9.11
N GLY A 6 5.90 -10.21 8.55
CA GLY A 6 7.35 -10.24 8.31
C GLY A 6 7.78 -11.15 7.15
N GLU A 7 6.85 -11.63 6.32
CA GLU A 7 7.12 -12.46 5.16
C GLU A 7 6.82 -11.70 3.86
N ILE A 8 7.59 -11.99 2.80
CA ILE A 8 7.29 -11.56 1.44
C ILE A 8 6.94 -12.80 0.61
N VAL A 9 5.73 -12.82 0.07
CA VAL A 9 5.23 -13.90 -0.81
C VAL A 9 5.01 -13.35 -2.21
N GLY A 10 5.62 -13.97 -3.22
CA GLY A 10 5.45 -13.62 -4.63
C GLY A 10 4.34 -14.40 -5.30
N LEU A 11 3.37 -13.73 -5.92
CA LEU A 11 2.37 -14.34 -6.78
C LEU A 11 2.82 -14.25 -8.25
N LEU A 12 3.37 -15.33 -8.77
CA LEU A 12 3.95 -15.37 -10.10
C LEU A 12 2.99 -15.97 -11.12
N GLY A 13 3.03 -15.43 -12.32
CA GLY A 13 2.25 -15.93 -13.46
C GLY A 13 2.30 -15.00 -14.67
N PRO A 14 1.97 -15.49 -15.88
CA PRO A 14 1.90 -14.65 -17.06
C PRO A 14 0.79 -13.59 -16.96
N ASN A 15 0.80 -12.64 -17.91
CA ASN A 15 -0.31 -11.68 -18.02
C ASN A 15 -1.61 -12.45 -18.32
N GLY A 16 -2.70 -12.05 -17.66
CA GLY A 16 -4.00 -12.74 -17.77
C GLY A 16 -4.15 -13.99 -16.88
N ALA A 17 -3.15 -14.39 -16.10
CA ALA A 17 -3.25 -15.53 -15.18
C ALA A 17 -4.17 -15.31 -13.97
N GLY A 18 -4.77 -14.11 -13.83
CA GLY A 18 -5.68 -13.81 -12.74
C GLY A 18 -5.01 -13.27 -11.47
N LYS A 19 -3.75 -12.84 -11.52
CA LYS A 19 -3.03 -12.26 -10.37
C LYS A 19 -3.81 -11.08 -9.75
N THR A 20 -4.06 -10.04 -10.52
CA THR A 20 -4.84 -8.86 -10.10
C THR A 20 -6.25 -9.24 -9.61
N THR A 21 -6.90 -10.23 -10.25
CA THR A 21 -8.20 -10.75 -9.80
C THR A 21 -8.09 -11.37 -8.40
N SER A 22 -7.02 -12.12 -8.13
CA SER A 22 -6.75 -12.67 -6.80
C SER A 22 -6.53 -11.55 -5.76
N PHE A 23 -5.77 -10.51 -6.11
CA PHE A 23 -5.63 -9.32 -5.26
C PHE A 23 -6.99 -8.67 -4.96
N TYR A 24 -7.83 -8.47 -5.97
CA TYR A 24 -9.16 -7.89 -5.80
C TYR A 24 -10.07 -8.72 -4.89
N MET A 25 -9.97 -10.05 -4.97
CA MET A 25 -10.70 -10.93 -4.04
C MET A 25 -10.19 -10.81 -2.61
N ILE A 26 -8.86 -10.73 -2.41
CA ILE A 26 -8.26 -10.62 -1.08
C ILE A 26 -8.57 -9.25 -0.45
N VAL A 27 -8.54 -8.16 -1.22
CA VAL A 27 -8.86 -6.82 -0.67
C VAL A 27 -10.35 -6.53 -0.59
N GLY A 28 -11.20 -7.35 -1.21
CA GLY A 28 -12.67 -7.23 -1.13
C GLY A 28 -13.28 -6.28 -2.15
N LEU A 29 -12.58 -6.01 -3.27
CA LEU A 29 -13.12 -5.30 -4.43
C LEU A 29 -14.10 -6.17 -5.23
N ILE A 30 -13.80 -7.47 -5.33
CA ILE A 30 -14.70 -8.47 -5.93
C ILE A 30 -14.91 -9.63 -4.96
N LYS A 31 -16.05 -10.30 -5.08
CA LYS A 31 -16.32 -11.51 -4.30
C LYS A 31 -15.79 -12.73 -5.04
N PRO A 32 -15.13 -13.69 -4.35
CA PRO A 32 -14.78 -14.96 -4.96
C PRO A 32 -16.03 -15.78 -5.25
N ASN A 33 -16.02 -16.53 -6.37
CA ASN A 33 -17.10 -17.48 -6.70
C ASN A 33 -17.07 -18.69 -5.77
N ASP A 34 -15.86 -19.07 -5.34
CA ASP A 34 -15.62 -20.18 -4.42
C ASP A 34 -14.35 -19.86 -3.59
N GLY A 35 -14.19 -20.60 -2.47
CA GLY A 35 -13.09 -20.39 -1.55
C GLY A 35 -13.36 -19.32 -0.50
N LYS A 36 -12.37 -19.10 0.39
CA LYS A 36 -12.48 -18.24 1.55
C LYS A 36 -11.24 -17.41 1.74
N VAL A 37 -11.42 -16.21 2.27
CA VAL A 37 -10.34 -15.32 2.69
C VAL A 37 -10.36 -15.21 4.21
N PHE A 38 -9.21 -15.43 4.82
CA PHE A 38 -9.00 -15.32 6.28
C PHE A 38 -7.96 -14.24 6.58
N LEU A 39 -8.16 -13.54 7.65
CA LEU A 39 -7.15 -12.71 8.32
C LEU A 39 -6.97 -13.29 9.72
N ASP A 40 -5.82 -13.88 9.97
CA ASP A 40 -5.60 -14.77 11.11
C ASP A 40 -6.70 -15.86 11.15
N ASP A 41 -7.36 -16.06 12.28
CA ASP A 41 -8.44 -17.06 12.43
C ASP A 41 -9.82 -16.53 12.00
N LYS A 42 -9.92 -15.29 11.53
CA LYS A 42 -11.19 -14.65 11.18
C LYS A 42 -11.48 -14.74 9.70
N GLU A 43 -12.60 -15.37 9.33
CA GLU A 43 -13.10 -15.32 7.95
C GLU A 43 -13.58 -13.90 7.59
N ILE A 44 -13.01 -13.33 6.52
CA ILE A 44 -13.32 -11.99 6.02
C ILE A 44 -13.89 -12.01 4.60
N THR A 45 -14.24 -13.17 4.06
CA THR A 45 -14.71 -13.34 2.68
C THR A 45 -15.83 -12.38 2.30
N GLN A 46 -16.78 -12.13 3.22
CA GLN A 46 -17.92 -11.24 3.00
C GLN A 46 -17.67 -9.80 3.46
N ALA A 47 -16.54 -9.52 4.10
CA ALA A 47 -16.23 -8.17 4.57
C ALA A 47 -15.91 -7.25 3.38
N PRO A 48 -16.51 -6.06 3.28
CA PRO A 48 -16.21 -5.10 2.23
C PRO A 48 -14.79 -4.52 2.40
N MET A 49 -14.23 -3.96 1.32
CA MET A 49 -12.85 -3.45 1.27
C MET A 49 -12.51 -2.51 2.43
N TYR A 50 -13.39 -1.54 2.75
CA TYR A 50 -13.12 -0.58 3.81
C TYR A 50 -12.97 -1.24 5.20
N LYS A 51 -13.75 -2.31 5.48
CA LYS A 51 -13.60 -3.07 6.73
C LYS A 51 -12.28 -3.86 6.75
N ARG A 52 -11.88 -4.43 5.62
CA ARG A 52 -10.58 -5.13 5.52
C ARG A 52 -9.41 -4.16 5.71
N ALA A 53 -9.51 -2.93 5.16
CA ALA A 53 -8.54 -1.88 5.40
C ALA A 53 -8.44 -1.50 6.89
N GLN A 54 -9.59 -1.37 7.58
CA GLN A 54 -9.64 -1.13 9.03
C GLN A 54 -9.08 -2.29 9.87
N MET A 55 -9.09 -3.52 9.33
CA MET A 55 -8.48 -4.69 9.95
C MET A 55 -6.97 -4.79 9.68
N GLY A 56 -6.37 -3.86 8.93
CA GLY A 56 -4.95 -3.80 8.67
C GLY A 56 -4.50 -4.41 7.34
N ILE A 57 -5.36 -4.48 6.32
CA ILE A 57 -4.99 -4.90 4.96
C ILE A 57 -4.81 -3.66 4.09
N GLY A 58 -3.56 -3.34 3.73
CA GLY A 58 -3.21 -2.31 2.76
C GLY A 58 -3.20 -2.84 1.32
N TYR A 59 -3.48 -1.96 0.37
CA TYR A 59 -3.44 -2.31 -1.05
C TYR A 59 -2.81 -1.19 -1.88
N LEU A 60 -1.85 -1.55 -2.71
CA LEU A 60 -1.21 -0.68 -3.69
C LEU A 60 -1.51 -1.22 -5.10
N PRO A 61 -2.39 -0.56 -5.86
CA PRO A 61 -2.75 -0.99 -7.21
C PRO A 61 -1.60 -0.82 -8.20
N GLN A 62 -1.68 -1.54 -9.32
CA GLN A 62 -0.76 -1.40 -10.44
C GLN A 62 -0.83 0.02 -11.04
N GLU A 63 -2.04 0.56 -11.19
CA GLU A 63 -2.24 1.89 -11.74
C GLU A 63 -1.89 2.99 -10.73
N VAL A 64 -1.42 4.13 -11.27
CA VAL A 64 -1.11 5.31 -10.46
C VAL A 64 -2.35 5.80 -9.72
N SER A 65 -2.28 5.76 -8.39
CA SER A 65 -3.39 6.06 -7.47
C SER A 65 -3.21 7.36 -6.68
N VAL A 66 -2.10 8.10 -6.91
CA VAL A 66 -1.86 9.38 -6.23
C VAL A 66 -2.98 10.39 -6.53
N PHE A 67 -3.46 11.10 -5.52
CA PHE A 67 -4.42 12.19 -5.71
C PHE A 67 -3.72 13.36 -6.41
N ARG A 68 -3.95 13.47 -7.72
CA ARG A 68 -3.20 14.35 -8.62
C ARG A 68 -3.24 15.83 -8.27
N LYS A 69 -4.34 16.29 -7.65
CA LYS A 69 -4.58 17.70 -7.25
C LYS A 69 -4.22 18.01 -5.80
N LEU A 70 -3.80 17.01 -5.03
CA LEU A 70 -3.31 17.17 -3.68
C LEU A 70 -1.79 17.20 -3.66
N SER A 71 -1.22 17.88 -2.67
CA SER A 71 0.22 17.83 -2.41
C SER A 71 0.62 16.43 -1.88
N VAL A 72 1.91 16.16 -1.82
CA VAL A 72 2.41 14.91 -1.21
C VAL A 72 1.93 14.78 0.24
N GLU A 73 2.09 15.83 1.04
CA GLU A 73 1.63 15.80 2.44
C GLU A 73 0.12 15.64 2.55
N ASP A 74 -0.68 16.29 1.68
CA ASP A 74 -2.13 16.16 1.71
C ASP A 74 -2.58 14.75 1.27
N ASN A 75 -1.86 14.11 0.34
CA ASN A 75 -2.09 12.72 -0.03
C ASN A 75 -1.99 11.77 1.16
N ILE A 76 -1.00 11.97 2.03
CA ILE A 76 -0.77 11.15 3.22
C ILE A 76 -1.74 11.57 4.34
N SER A 77 -1.90 12.87 4.58
CA SER A 77 -2.77 13.42 5.62
C SER A 77 -4.22 13.00 5.43
N ALA A 78 -4.72 12.90 4.19
CA ALA A 78 -6.08 12.46 3.91
C ALA A 78 -6.40 11.07 4.48
N ILE A 79 -5.41 10.19 4.58
CA ILE A 79 -5.59 8.87 5.21
C ILE A 79 -5.45 8.99 6.72
N LEU A 80 -4.48 9.76 7.23
CA LEU A 80 -4.28 9.96 8.67
C LEU A 80 -5.51 10.58 9.35
N GLU A 81 -6.22 11.48 8.66
CA GLU A 81 -7.45 12.08 9.16
C GLU A 81 -8.62 11.09 9.34
N MET A 82 -8.57 9.96 8.61
CA MET A 82 -9.55 8.88 8.75
C MET A 82 -9.22 7.90 9.88
N MET A 83 -8.03 8.02 10.47
CA MET A 83 -7.56 7.13 11.53
C MET A 83 -7.98 7.68 12.90
N PRO A 84 -8.18 6.82 13.92
CA PRO A 84 -8.51 7.23 15.29
C PRO A 84 -7.26 7.76 16.02
N LEU A 85 -6.64 8.80 15.46
CA LEU A 85 -5.41 9.44 15.97
C LEU A 85 -5.69 10.88 16.38
N SER A 86 -5.05 11.36 17.45
CA SER A 86 -5.05 12.78 17.81
C SER A 86 -4.34 13.61 16.73
N LYS A 87 -4.54 14.92 16.73
CA LYS A 87 -3.87 15.81 15.76
C LYS A 87 -2.36 15.78 15.88
N GLU A 88 -1.84 15.64 17.09
CA GLU A 88 -0.43 15.51 17.39
C GLU A 88 0.15 14.20 16.82
N GLU A 89 -0.55 13.09 17.01
CA GLU A 89 -0.16 11.78 16.46
C GLU A 89 -0.22 11.78 14.93
N GLN A 90 -1.27 12.36 14.32
CA GLN A 90 -1.37 12.53 12.87
C GLN A 90 -0.17 13.31 12.32
N LYS A 91 0.20 14.43 12.97
CA LYS A 91 1.34 15.24 12.58
C LYS A 91 2.65 14.48 12.71
N SER A 92 2.88 13.81 13.85
CA SER A 92 4.08 13.00 14.06
C SER A 92 4.22 11.92 12.99
N ARG A 93 3.13 11.20 12.73
CA ARG A 93 3.12 10.13 11.73
C ARG A 93 3.34 10.64 10.31
N LEU A 94 2.81 11.81 9.97
CA LEU A 94 3.08 12.47 8.69
C LEU A 94 4.56 12.76 8.51
N GLU A 95 5.22 13.37 9.52
CA GLU A 95 6.66 13.68 9.47
C GLU A 95 7.49 12.40 9.31
N GLU A 96 7.18 11.35 10.08
CA GLU A 96 7.86 10.05 9.96
C GLU A 96 7.77 9.49 8.53
N LEU A 97 6.58 9.50 7.93
CA LEU A 97 6.38 8.99 6.58
C LEU A 97 7.08 9.84 5.52
N ILE A 98 7.04 11.17 5.65
CA ILE A 98 7.75 12.09 4.75
C ILE A 98 9.26 11.84 4.79
N GLU A 99 9.82 11.65 5.97
CA GLU A 99 11.25 11.38 6.16
C GLU A 99 11.62 9.98 5.64
N GLU A 100 10.88 8.96 6.07
CA GLU A 100 11.12 7.55 5.70
C GLU A 100 11.15 7.33 4.19
N PHE A 101 10.23 8.00 3.47
CA PHE A 101 10.12 7.88 2.00
C PHE A 101 10.88 8.96 1.24
N SER A 102 11.72 9.75 1.94
CA SER A 102 12.54 10.82 1.33
C SER A 102 11.71 11.78 0.46
N LEU A 103 10.53 12.17 0.96
CA LEU A 103 9.57 13.02 0.25
C LEU A 103 9.65 14.50 0.64
N GLY A 104 10.58 14.88 1.54
CA GLY A 104 10.70 16.24 2.07
C GLY A 104 10.86 17.29 1.00
N HIS A 105 11.69 17.03 -0.02
CA HIS A 105 11.98 17.97 -1.12
C HIS A 105 10.79 18.21 -2.06
N VAL A 106 9.82 17.30 -2.11
CA VAL A 106 8.59 17.40 -2.93
C VAL A 106 7.32 17.54 -2.10
N ARG A 107 7.45 17.70 -0.79
CA ARG A 107 6.36 17.70 0.18
C ARG A 107 5.14 18.52 -0.25
N LYS A 108 5.37 19.72 -0.80
CA LYS A 108 4.34 20.66 -1.24
C LYS A 108 3.97 20.52 -2.72
N ASN A 109 4.66 19.65 -3.47
CA ASN A 109 4.38 19.45 -4.88
C ASN A 109 3.07 18.69 -5.05
N LEU A 110 2.28 19.10 -6.06
CA LEU A 110 1.04 18.41 -6.40
C LEU A 110 1.35 17.06 -7.08
N GLY A 111 0.50 16.07 -6.83
CA GLY A 111 0.70 14.70 -7.30
C GLY A 111 0.92 14.58 -8.82
N HIS A 112 0.33 15.47 -9.64
CA HIS A 112 0.55 15.46 -11.09
C HIS A 112 1.96 15.92 -11.51
N ASN A 113 2.68 16.67 -10.67
CA ASN A 113 4.01 17.20 -10.95
C ASN A 113 5.15 16.25 -10.51
N LEU A 114 4.82 15.15 -9.84
CA LEU A 114 5.79 14.18 -9.34
C LEU A 114 6.33 13.29 -10.47
N SER A 115 7.60 12.92 -10.37
CA SER A 115 8.20 11.84 -11.17
C SER A 115 7.53 10.49 -10.86
N GLY A 116 7.80 9.46 -11.67
CA GLY A 116 7.26 8.12 -11.45
C GLY A 116 7.65 7.55 -10.08
N GLY A 117 8.92 7.65 -9.72
CA GLY A 117 9.42 7.18 -8.44
C GLY A 117 8.84 7.95 -7.24
N GLU A 118 8.73 9.28 -7.33
CA GLU A 118 8.10 10.11 -6.28
C GLU A 118 6.62 9.78 -6.11
N LYS A 119 5.88 9.57 -7.21
CA LYS A 119 4.48 9.09 -7.16
C LYS A 119 4.40 7.78 -6.41
N ARG A 120 5.24 6.80 -6.78
CA ARG A 120 5.22 5.47 -6.16
C ARG A 120 5.57 5.52 -4.68
N ARG A 121 6.59 6.29 -4.28
CA ARG A 121 6.92 6.50 -2.87
C ARG A 121 5.76 7.15 -2.10
N THR A 122 5.10 8.16 -2.70
CA THR A 122 3.93 8.82 -2.09
C THR A 122 2.77 7.83 -1.91
N GLU A 123 2.51 6.96 -2.88
CA GLU A 123 1.45 5.94 -2.81
C GLU A 123 1.72 4.91 -1.72
N ILE A 124 2.98 4.45 -1.60
CA ILE A 124 3.37 3.52 -0.55
C ILE A 124 3.26 4.19 0.83
N ALA A 125 3.78 5.41 0.99
CA ALA A 125 3.66 6.18 2.23
C ALA A 125 2.19 6.36 2.64
N ARG A 126 1.31 6.67 1.67
CA ARG A 126 -0.13 6.77 1.89
C ARG A 126 -0.75 5.44 2.32
N ALA A 127 -0.37 4.33 1.70
CA ALA A 127 -0.86 3.01 2.09
C ALA A 127 -0.42 2.64 3.52
N LEU A 128 0.77 3.06 3.94
CA LEU A 128 1.31 2.83 5.27
C LEU A 128 0.77 3.79 6.35
N ALA A 129 0.11 4.87 5.94
CA ALA A 129 -0.51 5.81 6.88
C ALA A 129 -1.58 5.13 7.75
N SER A 130 -2.25 4.10 7.23
CA SER A 130 -3.21 3.28 7.99
C SER A 130 -2.57 2.23 8.91
N ASN A 131 -1.24 2.17 8.98
CA ASN A 131 -0.47 1.20 9.77
C ASN A 131 -0.90 -0.27 9.53
N PRO A 132 -0.86 -0.77 8.29
CA PRO A 132 -1.35 -2.10 7.96
C PRO A 132 -0.45 -3.21 8.52
N SER A 133 -1.04 -4.35 8.91
CA SER A 133 -0.32 -5.58 9.24
C SER A 133 0.08 -6.37 8.00
N PHE A 134 -0.68 -6.21 6.92
CA PHE A 134 -0.42 -6.83 5.62
C PHE A 134 -0.59 -5.79 4.50
N ILE A 135 0.25 -5.87 3.48
CA ILE A 135 0.14 -5.03 2.29
C ILE A 135 0.22 -5.87 1.02
N LEU A 136 -0.69 -5.62 0.10
CA LEU A 136 -0.72 -6.22 -1.22
C LEU A 136 -0.19 -5.20 -2.23
N LEU A 137 0.84 -5.58 -2.99
CA LEU A 137 1.52 -4.74 -3.99
C LEU A 137 1.31 -5.36 -5.37
N ASP A 138 0.36 -4.83 -6.14
CA ASP A 138 0.07 -5.33 -7.49
C ASP A 138 1.03 -4.70 -8.50
N GLU A 139 1.94 -5.51 -9.01
CA GLU A 139 3.00 -5.13 -9.97
C GLU A 139 3.70 -3.78 -9.60
N PRO A 140 4.30 -3.66 -8.39
CA PRO A 140 4.78 -2.38 -7.88
C PRO A 140 5.93 -1.77 -8.68
N PHE A 141 6.54 -2.54 -9.56
CA PHE A 141 7.68 -2.13 -10.42
C PHE A 141 7.25 -1.79 -11.85
N ALA A 142 5.97 -1.99 -12.20
CA ALA A 142 5.47 -1.74 -13.55
C ALA A 142 5.54 -0.26 -13.91
N GLY A 143 6.14 0.05 -15.06
CA GLY A 143 6.25 1.43 -15.56
C GLY A 143 7.17 2.36 -14.75
N VAL A 144 8.01 1.80 -13.89
CA VAL A 144 9.00 2.54 -13.09
C VAL A 144 10.36 2.42 -13.76
N ASP A 145 11.16 3.50 -13.73
CA ASP A 145 12.52 3.46 -14.26
C ASP A 145 13.43 2.54 -13.41
N PRO A 146 14.50 1.96 -13.99
CA PRO A 146 15.34 0.98 -13.30
C PRO A 146 15.95 1.48 -11.99
N ILE A 147 16.32 2.76 -11.90
CA ILE A 147 16.91 3.34 -10.69
C ILE A 147 15.86 3.38 -9.57
N ALA A 148 14.65 3.83 -9.91
CA ALA A 148 13.56 3.89 -8.94
C ALA A 148 13.03 2.49 -8.55
N VAL A 149 13.26 1.44 -9.35
CA VAL A 149 12.95 0.04 -8.97
C VAL A 149 13.79 -0.39 -7.77
N GLU A 150 15.11 -0.08 -7.76
CA GLU A 150 15.98 -0.40 -6.62
C GLU A 150 15.51 0.28 -5.33
N ASP A 151 15.10 1.56 -5.42
CA ASP A 151 14.53 2.29 -4.28
C ASP A 151 13.27 1.61 -3.74
N ILE A 152 12.37 1.18 -4.62
CA ILE A 152 11.12 0.51 -4.21
C ILE A 152 11.42 -0.86 -3.61
N GLN A 153 12.39 -1.62 -4.15
CA GLN A 153 12.83 -2.90 -3.57
C GLN A 153 13.38 -2.71 -2.16
N ALA A 154 14.20 -1.67 -1.95
CA ALA A 154 14.71 -1.32 -0.61
C ALA A 154 13.58 -0.97 0.37
N ILE A 155 12.55 -0.25 -0.10
CA ILE A 155 11.35 0.05 0.69
C ILE A 155 10.62 -1.25 1.07
N VAL A 156 10.35 -2.13 0.12
CA VAL A 156 9.66 -3.41 0.36
C VAL A 156 10.43 -4.26 1.39
N ALA A 157 11.77 -4.31 1.30
CA ALA A 157 12.59 -4.99 2.28
C ALA A 157 12.43 -4.39 3.69
N LYS A 158 12.44 -3.07 3.82
CA LYS A 158 12.21 -2.39 5.12
C LYS A 158 10.83 -2.68 5.70
N LEU A 159 9.79 -2.82 4.88
CA LEU A 159 8.44 -3.15 5.36
C LEU A 159 8.40 -4.55 6.00
N LYS A 160 9.13 -5.52 5.43
CA LYS A 160 9.33 -6.83 6.04
C LYS A 160 9.96 -6.71 7.43
N ASP A 161 11.02 -5.88 7.56
CA ASP A 161 11.72 -5.67 8.84
C ASP A 161 10.81 -5.02 9.90
N LYS A 162 9.78 -4.31 9.48
CA LYS A 162 8.71 -3.77 10.34
C LYS A 162 7.61 -4.79 10.67
N ASN A 163 7.82 -6.06 10.38
CA ASN A 163 6.88 -7.15 10.62
C ASN A 163 5.56 -7.03 9.81
N ILE A 164 5.59 -6.36 8.65
CA ILE A 164 4.46 -6.30 7.74
C ILE A 164 4.53 -7.50 6.79
N GLY A 165 3.43 -8.25 6.67
CA GLY A 165 3.31 -9.32 5.68
C GLY A 165 3.05 -8.72 4.29
N ILE A 166 3.77 -9.19 3.27
CA ILE A 166 3.72 -8.61 1.92
C ILE A 166 3.34 -9.68 0.91
N LEU A 167 2.30 -9.43 0.12
CA LEU A 167 1.98 -10.17 -1.10
C LEU A 167 2.31 -9.30 -2.32
N ILE A 168 3.14 -9.82 -3.24
CA ILE A 168 3.62 -9.07 -4.39
C ILE A 168 3.44 -9.87 -5.70
#